data_2f8ff58d011250f0581e525ec1973edf
#
_entry.id   2f8ff58d011250f0581e525ec1973edf
#
_cell.length_a   1.000
_cell.length_b   1.000
_cell.length_c   1.000
_cell.angle_alpha   90.00
_cell.angle_beta   90.00
_cell.angle_gamma   90.00
#
_symmetry.space_group_name_H-M   'P 1'
#
loop_
_entity.id
_entity.type
_entity.pdbx_description
1 polymer ?
#
loop_
_entity_poly.entity_id
_entity_poly.type
_entity_poly.pdbx_seq_one_letter_code
_entity_poly.pdbx_strand_id
1 'polypeptide(L)'
;MPNAERATLVRRGLLLNYATIAYNVIEAVVSLVAGIVAGSVALVGFGFDSVIEVTASGAAQWRLRVDEDHARRDRVERTTRRVIGWSFMALAAYVAVDSVLTLWNRERPEGSAMGVAILTLSVVVMPVLARAKRRVARQLTSGALEADATQTSLCAYLSAIALAGVALNALLGWWWCDPVAALAMVPIIAKEGVEGIRGEPNCDACS
;
A
#
# COMPACT_ATOMS: atom_id res chain seq x y z
N MET A 1 17.23 1.93 27.28
CA MET A 1 18.12 2.29 26.13
C MET A 1 18.79 3.63 26.42
N PRO A 2 20.10 3.81 26.14
CA PRO A 2 20.77 5.10 26.19
C PRO A 2 20.13 6.07 25.18
N ASN A 3 20.02 7.36 25.54
CA ASN A 3 19.36 8.38 24.70
C ASN A 3 19.96 8.50 23.27
N ALA A 4 21.26 8.30 23.13
CA ALA A 4 21.94 8.35 21.84
C ALA A 4 21.56 7.17 20.90
N GLU A 5 21.34 6.00 21.45
CA GLU A 5 20.92 4.82 20.68
C GLU A 5 19.48 4.97 20.19
N ARG A 6 18.58 5.47 21.05
CA ARG A 6 17.19 5.77 20.69
C ARG A 6 17.13 6.83 19.58
N ALA A 7 17.91 7.90 19.66
CA ALA A 7 17.96 8.93 18.63
C ALA A 7 18.42 8.38 17.27
N THR A 8 19.37 7.45 17.26
CA THR A 8 19.84 6.79 16.03
C THR A 8 18.73 5.93 15.40
N LEU A 9 17.96 5.20 16.21
CA LEU A 9 16.84 4.37 15.74
C LEU A 9 15.70 5.24 15.18
N VAL A 10 15.36 6.35 15.84
CA VAL A 10 14.36 7.30 15.34
C VAL A 10 14.78 7.86 13.98
N ARG A 11 16.06 8.28 13.84
CA ARG A 11 16.60 8.75 12.56
C ARG A 11 16.51 7.69 11.45
N ARG A 12 16.81 6.43 11.77
CA ARG A 12 16.65 5.30 10.83
C ARG A 12 15.20 5.09 10.42
N GLY A 13 14.26 5.14 11.37
CA GLY A 13 12.83 5.06 11.10
C GLY A 13 12.35 6.17 10.16
N LEU A 14 12.76 7.41 10.42
CA LEU A 14 12.45 8.55 9.55
C LEU A 14 13.03 8.40 8.13
N LEU A 15 14.28 7.94 8.00
CA LEU A 15 14.91 7.71 6.69
C LEU A 15 14.18 6.62 5.89
N LEU A 16 13.81 5.51 6.53
CA LEU A 16 13.03 4.44 5.90
C LEU A 16 11.68 4.96 5.43
N ASN A 17 11.02 5.79 6.23
CA ASN A 17 9.73 6.36 5.89
C ASN A 17 9.83 7.33 4.71
N TYR A 18 10.86 8.21 4.68
CA TYR A 18 11.11 9.05 3.52
C TYR A 18 11.41 8.25 2.25
N ALA A 19 12.20 7.18 2.37
CA ALA A 19 12.49 6.30 1.23
C ALA A 19 11.21 5.63 0.70
N THR A 20 10.32 5.18 1.60
CA THR A 20 9.02 4.60 1.21
C THR A 20 8.13 5.63 0.53
N ILE A 21 8.01 6.84 1.09
CA ILE A 21 7.19 7.90 0.49
C ILE A 21 7.71 8.25 -0.92
N ALA A 22 9.02 8.46 -1.06
CA ALA A 22 9.61 8.79 -2.36
C ALA A 22 9.39 7.68 -3.39
N TYR A 23 9.57 6.41 -2.98
CA TYR A 23 9.33 5.26 -3.82
C TYR A 23 7.85 5.17 -4.24
N ASN A 24 6.91 5.26 -3.28
CA ASN A 24 5.47 5.17 -3.54
C ASN A 24 4.94 6.32 -4.41
N VAL A 25 5.51 7.51 -4.31
CA VAL A 25 5.15 8.61 -5.23
C VAL A 25 5.52 8.26 -6.67
N ILE A 26 6.72 7.73 -6.90
CA ILE A 26 7.14 7.28 -8.24
C ILE A 26 6.27 6.12 -8.70
N GLU A 27 6.03 5.14 -7.84
CA GLU A 27 5.21 3.99 -8.11
C GLU A 27 3.76 4.37 -8.47
N ALA A 28 3.14 5.27 -7.70
CA ALA A 28 1.80 5.77 -7.97
C ALA A 28 1.71 6.44 -9.35
N VAL A 29 2.64 7.36 -9.65
CA VAL A 29 2.65 8.07 -10.94
C VAL A 29 2.83 7.09 -12.10
N VAL A 30 3.82 6.20 -12.01
CA VAL A 30 4.12 5.23 -13.08
C VAL A 30 2.97 4.24 -13.27
N SER A 31 2.43 3.70 -12.17
CA SER A 31 1.35 2.71 -12.22
C SER A 31 0.04 3.31 -12.72
N LEU A 32 -0.33 4.54 -12.27
CA LEU A 32 -1.53 5.21 -12.76
C LEU A 32 -1.43 5.56 -14.24
N VAL A 33 -0.30 6.13 -14.67
CA VAL A 33 -0.11 6.47 -16.10
C VAL A 33 -0.10 5.21 -16.96
N ALA A 34 0.68 4.20 -16.59
CA ALA A 34 0.76 2.96 -17.33
C ALA A 34 -0.58 2.19 -17.32
N GLY A 35 -1.30 2.21 -16.21
CA GLY A 35 -2.60 1.57 -16.04
C GLY A 35 -3.69 2.22 -16.89
N ILE A 36 -3.77 3.55 -16.88
CA ILE A 36 -4.74 4.30 -17.70
C ILE A 36 -4.45 4.08 -19.20
N VAL A 37 -3.18 4.16 -19.60
CA VAL A 37 -2.80 3.97 -21.02
C VAL A 37 -3.10 2.54 -21.48
N ALA A 38 -2.86 1.52 -20.63
CA ALA A 38 -3.09 0.13 -20.96
C ALA A 38 -4.55 -0.34 -20.75
N GLY A 39 -5.39 0.46 -20.08
CA GLY A 39 -6.72 0.02 -19.63
C GLY A 39 -6.67 -1.08 -18.58
N SER A 40 -5.59 -1.16 -17.78
CA SER A 40 -5.37 -2.18 -16.76
C SER A 40 -5.96 -1.78 -15.43
N VAL A 41 -7.02 -2.47 -15.02
CA VAL A 41 -7.69 -2.23 -13.72
C VAL A 41 -6.77 -2.58 -12.56
N ALA A 42 -6.02 -3.67 -12.66
CA ALA A 42 -5.07 -4.08 -11.62
C ALA A 42 -3.98 -3.04 -11.40
N LEU A 43 -3.46 -2.44 -12.49
CA LEU A 43 -2.40 -1.44 -12.42
C LEU A 43 -2.89 -0.10 -11.86
N VAL A 44 -4.10 0.33 -12.27
CA VAL A 44 -4.74 1.54 -11.73
C VAL A 44 -5.07 1.37 -10.24
N GLY A 45 -5.66 0.23 -9.86
CA GLY A 45 -5.96 -0.09 -8.46
C GLY A 45 -4.70 -0.09 -7.60
N PHE A 46 -3.62 -0.68 -8.07
CA PHE A 46 -2.31 -0.67 -7.41
C PHE A 46 -1.71 0.74 -7.30
N GLY A 47 -1.85 1.57 -8.34
CA GLY A 47 -1.40 2.96 -8.29
C GLY A 47 -2.14 3.80 -7.23
N PHE A 48 -3.44 3.61 -7.06
CA PHE A 48 -4.20 4.25 -5.98
C PHE A 48 -3.82 3.71 -4.60
N ASP A 49 -3.52 2.41 -4.46
CA ASP A 49 -2.99 1.85 -3.22
C ASP A 49 -1.70 2.56 -2.79
N SER A 50 -0.78 2.78 -3.73
CA SER A 50 0.46 3.54 -3.48
C SER A 50 0.21 4.98 -3.02
N VAL A 51 -0.84 5.66 -3.55
CA VAL A 51 -1.25 7.00 -3.06
C VAL A 51 -1.74 6.94 -1.61
N ILE A 52 -2.54 5.92 -1.27
CA ILE A 52 -3.03 5.72 0.10
C ILE A 52 -1.86 5.43 1.03
N GLU A 53 -0.87 4.62 0.62
CA GLU A 53 0.33 4.33 1.41
C GLU A 53 1.19 5.59 1.66
N VAL A 54 1.34 6.48 0.68
CA VAL A 54 2.00 7.80 0.88
C VAL A 54 1.30 8.59 1.98
N THR A 55 -0.03 8.62 1.97
CA THR A 55 -0.82 9.32 2.97
C THR A 55 -0.65 8.71 4.36
N ALA A 56 -0.67 7.37 4.47
CA ALA A 56 -0.47 6.63 5.71
C ALA A 56 0.94 6.86 6.27
N SER A 57 1.96 6.75 5.43
CA SER A 57 3.37 6.99 5.81
C SER A 57 3.61 8.44 6.23
N GLY A 58 2.96 9.41 5.57
CA GLY A 58 2.99 10.83 5.95
C GLY A 58 2.38 11.07 7.34
N ALA A 59 1.26 10.43 7.63
CA ALA A 59 0.61 10.51 8.94
C ALA A 59 1.45 9.86 10.05
N ALA A 60 2.06 8.70 9.79
CA ALA A 60 2.96 8.04 10.73
C ALA A 60 4.20 8.90 11.02
N GLN A 61 4.75 9.56 10.02
CA GLN A 61 5.87 10.47 10.15
C GLN A 61 5.52 11.72 10.97
N TRP A 62 4.35 12.30 10.72
CA TRP A 62 3.89 13.45 11.50
C TRP A 62 3.72 13.08 12.98
N ARG A 63 3.17 11.90 13.26
CA ARG A 63 3.04 11.38 14.61
C ARG A 63 4.38 11.21 15.34
N LEU A 64 5.42 10.73 14.65
CA LEU A 64 6.78 10.58 15.22
C LEU A 64 7.40 11.93 15.63
N ARG A 65 6.92 13.05 15.04
CA ARG A 65 7.42 14.41 15.34
C ARG A 65 6.65 15.11 16.47
N VAL A 66 5.40 14.72 16.75
CA VAL A 66 4.50 15.40 17.71
C VAL A 66 4.32 14.52 18.96
N ASP A 67 5.41 14.08 19.58
CA ASP A 67 5.38 13.08 20.66
C ASP A 67 4.92 13.61 22.04
N GLU A 68 4.71 14.93 22.22
CA GLU A 68 4.54 15.56 23.55
C GLU A 68 3.07 15.71 24.03
N ASP A 69 2.04 15.64 23.14
CA ASP A 69 0.63 15.82 23.53
C ASP A 69 -0.20 14.56 23.25
N HIS A 70 -0.37 13.73 24.28
CA HIS A 70 -1.06 12.43 24.19
C HIS A 70 -2.53 12.52 23.72
N ALA A 71 -3.29 13.53 24.16
CA ALA A 71 -4.72 13.64 23.86
C ALA A 71 -4.97 14.07 22.41
N ARG A 72 -4.15 14.99 21.91
CA ARG A 72 -4.19 15.42 20.50
C ARG A 72 -3.74 14.32 19.56
N ARG A 73 -2.72 13.56 19.97
CA ARG A 73 -2.15 12.42 19.28
C ARG A 73 -3.20 11.34 19.01
N ASP A 74 -3.95 10.90 20.01
CA ASP A 74 -4.97 9.84 19.88
C ASP A 74 -6.16 10.24 19.00
N ARG A 75 -6.54 11.52 19.00
CA ARG A 75 -7.62 12.01 18.14
C ARG A 75 -7.21 12.02 16.67
N VAL A 76 -6.02 12.51 16.39
CA VAL A 76 -5.49 12.58 15.03
C VAL A 76 -5.26 11.18 14.47
N GLU A 77 -4.69 10.27 15.26
CA GLU A 77 -4.51 8.89 14.85
C GLU A 77 -5.82 8.23 14.44
N ARG A 78 -6.85 8.33 15.27
CA ARG A 78 -8.18 7.80 14.96
C ARG A 78 -8.79 8.41 13.70
N THR A 79 -8.64 9.72 13.52
CA THR A 79 -9.17 10.41 12.33
C THR A 79 -8.42 9.96 11.08
N THR A 80 -7.10 9.91 11.14
CA THR A 80 -6.26 9.47 10.01
C THR A 80 -6.57 8.02 9.62
N ARG A 81 -6.66 7.11 10.59
CA ARG A 81 -7.02 5.71 10.32
C ARG A 81 -8.39 5.58 9.65
N ARG A 82 -9.39 6.35 10.09
CA ARG A 82 -10.72 6.35 9.47
C ARG A 82 -10.69 6.88 8.04
N VAL A 83 -9.97 7.97 7.79
CA VAL A 83 -9.82 8.52 6.42
C VAL A 83 -9.17 7.49 5.50
N ILE A 84 -8.07 6.87 5.94
CA ILE A 84 -7.39 5.80 5.19
C ILE A 84 -8.35 4.62 4.97
N GLY A 85 -9.07 4.17 6.00
CA GLY A 85 -10.02 3.08 5.90
C GLY A 85 -11.13 3.36 4.88
N TRP A 86 -11.71 4.56 4.89
CA TRP A 86 -12.70 4.96 3.88
C TRP A 86 -12.11 5.07 2.47
N SER A 87 -10.86 5.51 2.32
CA SER A 87 -10.16 5.53 1.03
C SER A 87 -9.99 4.12 0.48
N PHE A 88 -9.63 3.13 1.33
CA PHE A 88 -9.58 1.72 0.93
C PHE A 88 -10.95 1.16 0.55
N MET A 89 -12.00 1.50 1.28
CA MET A 89 -13.36 1.07 0.90
C MET A 89 -13.80 1.64 -0.45
N ALA A 90 -13.52 2.91 -0.70
CA ALA A 90 -13.77 3.54 -2.00
C ALA A 90 -12.96 2.88 -3.12
N LEU A 91 -11.68 2.58 -2.86
CA LEU A 91 -10.82 1.87 -3.80
C LEU A 91 -11.33 0.46 -4.08
N ALA A 92 -11.71 -0.30 -3.05
CA ALA A 92 -12.27 -1.65 -3.22
C ALA A 92 -13.54 -1.64 -4.07
N ALA A 93 -14.43 -0.68 -3.82
CA ALA A 93 -15.66 -0.51 -4.61
C ALA A 93 -15.34 -0.14 -6.07
N TYR A 94 -14.42 0.81 -6.30
CA TYR A 94 -13.98 1.19 -7.64
C TYR A 94 -13.40 0.00 -8.39
N VAL A 95 -12.43 -0.70 -7.82
CA VAL A 95 -11.76 -1.84 -8.44
C VAL A 95 -12.74 -2.98 -8.73
N ALA A 96 -13.69 -3.27 -7.80
CA ALA A 96 -14.69 -4.29 -8.00
C ALA A 96 -15.62 -3.97 -9.18
N VAL A 97 -16.15 -2.74 -9.22
CA VAL A 97 -17.05 -2.31 -10.30
C VAL A 97 -16.35 -2.30 -11.64
N ASP A 98 -15.17 -1.69 -11.71
CA ASP A 98 -14.41 -1.54 -12.95
C ASP A 98 -13.96 -2.90 -13.50
N SER A 99 -13.50 -3.81 -12.64
CA SER A 99 -13.15 -5.19 -13.04
C SER A 99 -14.33 -5.95 -13.60
N VAL A 100 -15.52 -5.84 -12.96
CA VAL A 100 -16.74 -6.51 -13.44
C VAL A 100 -17.17 -5.93 -14.79
N LEU A 101 -17.13 -4.62 -14.96
CA LEU A 101 -17.48 -3.96 -16.23
C LEU A 101 -16.50 -4.35 -17.34
N THR A 102 -15.20 -4.37 -17.06
CA THR A 102 -14.16 -4.80 -18.03
C THR A 102 -14.39 -6.24 -18.49
N LEU A 103 -14.72 -7.16 -17.54
CA LEU A 103 -15.06 -8.54 -17.87
C LEU A 103 -16.38 -8.64 -18.68
N TRP A 104 -17.39 -7.87 -18.29
CA TRP A 104 -18.72 -7.89 -18.95
C TRP A 104 -18.63 -7.35 -20.38
N ASN A 105 -17.97 -6.21 -20.56
CA ASN A 105 -17.79 -5.56 -21.86
C ASN A 105 -16.73 -6.26 -22.71
N ARG A 106 -16.00 -7.23 -22.17
CA ARG A 106 -14.85 -7.91 -22.81
C ARG A 106 -13.80 -6.92 -23.28
N GLU A 107 -13.58 -5.86 -22.52
CA GLU A 107 -12.50 -4.93 -22.77
C GLU A 107 -11.17 -5.65 -22.63
N ARG A 108 -10.24 -5.37 -23.54
CA ARG A 108 -8.95 -6.07 -23.57
C ARG A 108 -7.84 -5.09 -23.17
N PRO A 109 -7.40 -5.10 -21.90
CA PRO A 109 -6.26 -4.30 -21.49
C PRO A 109 -5.04 -4.63 -22.37
N GLU A 110 -4.29 -3.60 -22.76
CA GLU A 110 -3.04 -3.79 -23.50
C GLU A 110 -1.93 -4.25 -22.55
N GLY A 111 -0.96 -4.99 -23.10
CA GLY A 111 0.22 -5.39 -22.31
C GLY A 111 1.09 -4.17 -21.98
N SER A 112 1.36 -3.95 -20.71
CA SER A 112 2.18 -2.83 -20.22
C SER A 112 3.55 -3.30 -19.75
N ALA A 113 4.59 -3.12 -20.56
CA ALA A 113 5.97 -3.42 -20.15
C ALA A 113 6.42 -2.55 -18.97
N MET A 114 5.99 -1.29 -18.93
CA MET A 114 6.28 -0.38 -17.81
C MET A 114 5.55 -0.82 -16.56
N GLY A 115 4.29 -1.28 -16.67
CA GLY A 115 3.54 -1.85 -15.56
C GLY A 115 4.22 -3.10 -14.99
N VAL A 116 4.65 -4.03 -15.84
CA VAL A 116 5.40 -5.22 -15.40
C VAL A 116 6.70 -4.83 -14.70
N ALA A 117 7.44 -3.85 -15.22
CA ALA A 117 8.69 -3.40 -14.62
C ALA A 117 8.50 -2.80 -13.23
N ILE A 118 7.54 -1.88 -13.06
CA ILE A 118 7.28 -1.23 -11.75
C ILE A 118 6.75 -2.23 -10.73
N LEU A 119 5.83 -3.11 -11.11
CA LEU A 119 5.30 -4.16 -10.22
C LEU A 119 6.38 -5.16 -9.81
N THR A 120 7.26 -5.56 -10.73
CA THR A 120 8.41 -6.42 -10.40
C THR A 120 9.34 -5.76 -9.39
N LEU A 121 9.62 -4.48 -9.58
CA LEU A 121 10.43 -3.70 -8.65
C LEU A 121 9.77 -3.64 -7.27
N SER A 122 8.45 -3.44 -7.20
CA SER A 122 7.67 -3.38 -5.96
C SER A 122 7.67 -4.69 -5.20
N VAL A 123 7.50 -5.82 -5.89
CA VAL A 123 7.58 -7.16 -5.28
C VAL A 123 8.92 -7.40 -4.59
N VAL A 124 10.00 -6.75 -5.04
CA VAL A 124 11.33 -6.86 -4.43
C VAL A 124 11.55 -5.80 -3.35
N VAL A 125 11.24 -4.53 -3.65
CA VAL A 125 11.55 -3.39 -2.79
C VAL A 125 10.65 -3.35 -1.56
N MET A 126 9.33 -3.55 -1.72
CA MET A 126 8.37 -3.42 -0.62
C MET A 126 8.60 -4.41 0.52
N PRO A 127 8.87 -5.72 0.30
CA PRO A 127 9.19 -6.62 1.40
C PRO A 127 10.47 -6.26 2.14
N VAL A 128 11.47 -5.69 1.45
CA VAL A 128 12.72 -5.25 2.08
C VAL A 128 12.45 -4.05 2.99
N LEU A 129 11.72 -3.04 2.50
CA LEU A 129 11.32 -1.87 3.28
C LEU A 129 10.44 -2.25 4.49
N ALA A 130 9.45 -3.11 4.30
CA ALA A 130 8.57 -3.59 5.36
C ALA A 130 9.35 -4.30 6.48
N ARG A 131 10.29 -5.19 6.12
CA ARG A 131 11.16 -5.87 7.11
C ARG A 131 12.06 -4.90 7.86
N ALA A 132 12.63 -3.91 7.14
CA ALA A 132 13.47 -2.89 7.75
C ALA A 132 12.69 -2.01 8.72
N LYS A 133 11.50 -1.53 8.34
CA LYS A 133 10.58 -0.76 9.19
C LYS A 133 10.17 -1.57 10.43
N ARG A 134 9.78 -2.84 10.27
CA ARG A 134 9.36 -3.72 11.37
C ARG A 134 10.47 -3.95 12.38
N ARG A 135 11.72 -4.08 11.94
CA ARG A 135 12.88 -4.18 12.85
C ARG A 135 13.03 -2.93 13.72
N VAL A 136 12.94 -1.74 13.13
CA VAL A 136 13.05 -0.47 13.85
C VAL A 136 11.85 -0.27 14.77
N ALA A 137 10.64 -0.60 14.31
CA ALA A 137 9.41 -0.52 15.09
C ALA A 137 9.49 -1.33 16.39
N ARG A 138 9.96 -2.58 16.32
CA ARG A 138 10.15 -3.45 17.49
C ARG A 138 11.18 -2.89 18.47
N GLN A 139 12.29 -2.35 17.98
CA GLN A 139 13.33 -1.75 18.84
C GLN A 139 12.86 -0.46 19.52
N LEU A 140 12.01 0.33 18.86
CA LEU A 140 11.43 1.56 19.41
C LEU A 140 10.14 1.31 20.21
N THR A 141 9.60 0.10 20.17
CA THR A 141 8.27 -0.25 20.73
C THR A 141 7.19 0.71 20.19
N SER A 142 7.25 1.02 18.89
CA SER A 142 6.40 2.01 18.22
C SER A 142 5.30 1.34 17.41
N GLY A 143 4.07 1.31 17.94
CA GLY A 143 2.90 0.77 17.24
C GLY A 143 2.58 1.51 15.93
N ALA A 144 2.89 2.81 15.82
CA ALA A 144 2.68 3.56 14.58
C ALA A 144 3.60 3.09 13.45
N LEU A 145 4.88 2.87 13.77
CA LEU A 145 5.83 2.38 12.76
C LEU A 145 5.55 0.91 12.41
N GLU A 146 4.98 0.13 13.33
CA GLU A 146 4.57 -1.24 13.07
C GLU A 146 3.35 -1.29 12.14
N ALA A 147 2.35 -0.43 12.36
CA ALA A 147 1.21 -0.27 11.45
C ALA A 147 1.65 0.15 10.05
N ASP A 148 2.57 1.12 9.93
CA ASP A 148 3.15 1.55 8.67
C ASP A 148 3.93 0.42 7.96
N ALA A 149 4.69 -0.41 8.73
CA ALA A 149 5.37 -1.58 8.18
C ALA A 149 4.38 -2.66 7.68
N THR A 150 3.24 -2.81 8.33
CA THR A 150 2.16 -3.71 7.89
C THR A 150 1.56 -3.23 6.59
N GLN A 151 1.27 -1.94 6.47
CA GLN A 151 0.78 -1.31 5.23
C GLN A 151 1.74 -1.58 4.06
N THR A 152 3.05 -1.33 4.26
CA THR A 152 4.07 -1.63 3.24
C THR A 152 4.12 -3.13 2.87
N SER A 153 3.82 -4.04 3.81
CA SER A 153 3.71 -5.48 3.52
C SER A 153 2.51 -5.80 2.64
N LEU A 154 1.37 -5.13 2.83
CA LEU A 154 0.17 -5.30 2.01
C LEU A 154 0.41 -4.84 0.57
N CYS A 155 1.05 -3.69 0.39
CA CYS A 155 1.46 -3.23 -0.93
C CYS A 155 2.32 -4.29 -1.67
N ALA A 156 3.20 -5.02 -0.96
CA ALA A 156 3.95 -6.13 -1.52
C ALA A 156 3.06 -7.29 -2.00
N TYR A 157 2.00 -7.62 -1.27
CA TYR A 157 1.04 -8.66 -1.71
C TYR A 157 0.22 -8.18 -2.90
N LEU A 158 -0.27 -6.95 -2.87
CA LEU A 158 -1.05 -6.39 -3.97
C LEU A 158 -0.21 -6.29 -5.24
N SER A 159 1.07 -5.87 -5.13
CA SER A 159 1.98 -5.84 -6.28
C SER A 159 2.24 -7.21 -6.88
N ALA A 160 2.34 -8.27 -6.06
CA ALA A 160 2.51 -9.63 -6.57
C ALA A 160 1.26 -10.12 -7.33
N ILE A 161 0.06 -9.84 -6.84
CA ILE A 161 -1.20 -10.20 -7.48
C ILE A 161 -1.36 -9.42 -8.79
N ALA A 162 -1.15 -8.10 -8.76
CA ALA A 162 -1.22 -7.24 -9.93
C ALA A 162 -0.18 -7.66 -10.98
N LEU A 163 1.06 -7.97 -10.55
CA LEU A 163 2.11 -8.47 -11.45
C LEU A 163 1.68 -9.74 -12.18
N ALA A 164 1.09 -10.70 -11.44
CA ALA A 164 0.60 -11.93 -12.06
C ALA A 164 -0.45 -11.63 -13.14
N GLY A 165 -1.44 -10.77 -12.88
CA GLY A 165 -2.47 -10.39 -13.85
C GLY A 165 -1.90 -9.68 -15.09
N VAL A 166 -1.12 -8.64 -14.85
CA VAL A 166 -0.54 -7.81 -15.93
C VAL A 166 0.49 -8.60 -16.75
N ALA A 167 1.34 -9.42 -16.12
CA ALA A 167 2.33 -10.22 -16.81
C ALA A 167 1.69 -11.33 -17.65
N LEU A 168 0.68 -12.03 -17.15
CA LEU A 168 -0.05 -13.05 -17.89
C LEU A 168 -0.76 -12.43 -19.10
N ASN A 169 -1.33 -11.24 -18.93
CA ASN A 169 -1.91 -10.51 -20.07
C ASN A 169 -0.82 -10.11 -21.09
N ALA A 170 0.29 -9.55 -20.65
CA ALA A 170 1.36 -9.09 -21.53
C ALA A 170 2.07 -10.24 -22.28
N LEU A 171 2.28 -11.39 -21.63
CA LEU A 171 3.05 -12.51 -22.17
C LEU A 171 2.20 -13.52 -22.95
N LEU A 172 0.98 -13.79 -22.47
CA LEU A 172 0.11 -14.84 -23.03
C LEU A 172 -1.13 -14.28 -23.77
N GLY A 173 -1.35 -12.95 -23.71
CA GLY A 173 -2.54 -12.32 -24.26
C GLY A 173 -3.84 -12.70 -23.53
N TRP A 174 -3.74 -13.16 -22.28
CA TRP A 174 -4.89 -13.53 -21.45
C TRP A 174 -5.51 -12.29 -20.81
N TRP A 175 -6.25 -11.54 -21.59
CA TRP A 175 -6.83 -10.25 -21.20
C TRP A 175 -7.66 -10.30 -19.91
N TRP A 176 -8.32 -11.41 -19.63
CA TRP A 176 -9.15 -11.62 -18.43
C TRP A 176 -8.33 -11.76 -17.14
N CYS A 177 -7.03 -12.05 -17.24
CA CYS A 177 -6.16 -12.21 -16.07
C CYS A 177 -5.97 -10.90 -15.29
N ASP A 178 -5.95 -9.77 -15.99
CA ASP A 178 -5.82 -8.44 -15.36
C ASP A 178 -7.03 -8.12 -14.48
N PRO A 179 -8.28 -8.07 -14.98
CA PRO A 179 -9.44 -7.79 -14.14
C PRO A 179 -9.71 -8.88 -13.09
N VAL A 180 -9.34 -10.13 -13.32
CA VAL A 180 -9.44 -11.20 -12.31
C VAL A 180 -8.42 -10.98 -11.19
N ALA A 181 -7.19 -10.59 -11.51
CA ALA A 181 -6.19 -10.23 -10.51
C ALA A 181 -6.66 -9.01 -9.69
N ALA A 182 -7.23 -7.99 -10.34
CA ALA A 182 -7.82 -6.85 -9.67
C ALA A 182 -8.95 -7.27 -8.72
N LEU A 183 -9.86 -8.16 -9.13
CA LEU A 183 -10.90 -8.72 -8.25
C LEU A 183 -10.31 -9.50 -7.07
N ALA A 184 -9.21 -10.22 -7.25
CA ALA A 184 -8.53 -10.92 -6.16
C ALA A 184 -7.91 -9.96 -5.13
N MET A 185 -7.60 -8.73 -5.51
CA MET A 185 -7.13 -7.68 -4.59
C MET A 185 -8.28 -7.10 -3.73
N VAL A 186 -9.52 -7.07 -4.23
CA VAL A 186 -10.67 -6.45 -3.56
C VAL A 186 -10.88 -6.92 -2.12
N PRO A 187 -10.90 -8.23 -1.78
CA PRO A 187 -11.13 -8.67 -0.41
C PRO A 187 -10.00 -8.23 0.53
N ILE A 188 -8.76 -8.14 0.04
CA ILE A 188 -7.60 -7.67 0.81
C ILE A 188 -7.76 -6.18 1.12
N ILE A 189 -8.04 -5.37 0.10
CA ILE A 189 -8.27 -3.93 0.21
C ILE A 189 -9.48 -3.62 1.11
N ALA A 190 -10.58 -4.36 0.94
CA ALA A 190 -11.77 -4.17 1.75
C ALA A 190 -11.56 -4.54 3.22
N LYS A 191 -10.80 -5.61 3.51
CA LYS A 191 -10.42 -5.97 4.89
C LYS A 191 -9.68 -4.83 5.56
N GLU A 192 -8.65 -4.28 4.92
CA GLU A 192 -7.89 -3.12 5.43
C GLU A 192 -8.77 -1.88 5.64
N GLY A 193 -9.69 -1.64 4.71
CA GLY A 193 -10.67 -0.57 4.83
C GLY A 193 -11.53 -0.70 6.09
N VAL A 194 -12.07 -1.89 6.35
CA VAL A 194 -12.90 -2.17 7.54
C VAL A 194 -12.09 -2.04 8.84
N GLU A 195 -10.88 -2.60 8.89
CA GLU A 195 -9.98 -2.51 10.05
C GLU A 195 -9.60 -1.05 10.35
N GLY A 196 -9.28 -0.27 9.32
CA GLY A 196 -9.00 1.16 9.44
C GLY A 196 -10.18 1.95 10.00
N ILE A 197 -11.41 1.68 9.54
CA ILE A 197 -12.63 2.34 10.02
C ILE A 197 -12.95 1.97 11.47
N ARG A 198 -12.78 0.69 11.84
CA ARG A 198 -13.02 0.19 13.21
C ARG A 198 -11.96 0.68 14.21
N GLY A 199 -10.81 1.10 13.72
CA GLY A 199 -9.70 1.56 14.58
C GLY A 199 -9.02 0.41 15.33
N GLU A 200 -9.21 -0.82 14.90
CA GLU A 200 -8.54 -1.99 15.48
C GLU A 200 -7.06 -1.98 15.12
N PRO A 201 -6.15 -2.20 16.09
CA PRO A 201 -4.75 -2.43 15.74
C PRO A 201 -4.65 -3.76 15.00
N ASN A 202 -3.91 -3.80 13.87
CA ASN A 202 -3.64 -5.03 13.14
C ASN A 202 -2.96 -6.04 14.07
N CYS A 203 -3.72 -6.99 14.61
CA CYS A 203 -3.27 -8.00 15.55
C CYS A 203 -2.65 -9.24 14.89
N ASP A 204 -2.41 -9.25 13.57
CA ASP A 204 -1.75 -10.38 12.89
C ASP A 204 -0.28 -10.58 13.32
N ALA A 205 0.25 -9.78 14.25
CA ALA A 205 1.60 -9.89 14.79
C ALA A 205 1.68 -10.63 16.16
N CYS A 206 0.56 -11.18 16.65
CA CYS A 206 0.52 -11.89 17.95
C CYS A 206 0.48 -13.43 17.83
N SER A 207 0.82 -14.00 16.66
CA SER A 207 0.99 -15.45 16.49
C SER A 207 2.42 -15.82 16.25
#